data_ec7e4a80ad42a39db5997370a695c3f7
#
_entry.id   ec7e4a80ad42a39db5997370a695c3f7
#
_cell.length_a   1.000
_cell.length_b   1.000
_cell.length_c   1.000
_cell.angle_alpha   90.00
_cell.angle_beta   90.00
_cell.angle_gamma   90.00
#
_symmetry.space_group_name_H-M   'P 1'
#
loop_
_entity.id
_entity.type
_entity.pdbx_description
1 polymer ?
#
loop_
_entity_poly.entity_id
_entity_poly.type
_entity_poly.pdbx_seq_one_letter_code
_entity_poly.pdbx_strand_id
1 'polypeptide(L)'
;SQKQDKRIIKSHYDNKNDLFSWFLGSKMIYTSCYFKSIDESLEDAQENKINLIAQKMQLKEDDELLDIGCGWGTLVAHLAKHYGVNTTGVTIAQAGAEWATRQIREYGVEDRAKVWTIDYRDIPTDKKYNKITCLEMAEHVGIKYFKKFMKQCYDLLEDDGIFYLQIAGLRERSNLLQKKNREDLVWGLFMNEYIFSGADASMPLNWDLQRLEKVGFEVHSVENIGNHY
;
A
#
# COMPACT_ATOMS: atom_id res chain seq x y z
N SER A 1 14.99 -13.06 1.80
CA SER A 1 15.02 -13.25 3.28
C SER A 1 14.76 -11.90 3.96
N GLN A 2 14.24 -11.91 5.20
CA GLN A 2 13.97 -10.67 5.95
C GLN A 2 15.15 -9.67 5.93
N LYS A 3 16.38 -10.15 6.08
CA LYS A 3 17.59 -9.30 6.02
C LYS A 3 17.81 -8.69 4.62
N GLN A 4 17.51 -9.44 3.58
CA GLN A 4 17.68 -8.99 2.19
C GLN A 4 16.58 -7.99 1.82
N ASP A 5 15.33 -8.27 2.21
CA ASP A 5 14.18 -7.38 1.98
C ASP A 5 14.40 -6.03 2.69
N LYS A 6 14.81 -6.07 3.98
CA LYS A 6 15.17 -4.86 4.74
C LYS A 6 16.30 -4.06 4.09
N ARG A 7 17.33 -4.75 3.53
CA ARG A 7 18.46 -4.07 2.88
C ARG A 7 18.04 -3.38 1.59
N ILE A 8 17.24 -4.05 0.76
CA ILE A 8 16.77 -3.50 -0.52
C ILE A 8 15.88 -2.28 -0.27
N ILE A 9 14.89 -2.40 0.62
CA ILE A 9 13.96 -1.30 0.91
C ILE A 9 14.68 -0.13 1.59
N LYS A 10 15.57 -0.38 2.55
CA LYS A 10 16.39 0.68 3.15
C LYS A 10 17.22 1.42 2.12
N SER A 11 17.88 0.73 1.20
CA SER A 11 18.69 1.39 0.17
C SER A 11 17.86 2.24 -0.80
N HIS A 12 16.57 1.91 -0.96
CA HIS A 12 15.67 2.63 -1.85
C HIS A 12 15.02 3.84 -1.19
N TYR A 13 14.63 3.74 0.08
CA TYR A 13 13.80 4.75 0.77
C TYR A 13 14.56 5.60 1.80
N ASP A 14 15.56 5.09 2.52
CA ASP A 14 16.15 5.76 3.69
C ASP A 14 17.01 7.02 3.38
N ASN A 15 17.43 7.26 2.14
CA ASN A 15 18.31 8.38 1.81
C ASN A 15 17.74 9.37 0.78
N LYS A 16 16.44 9.35 0.53
CA LYS A 16 15.88 10.05 -0.64
C LYS A 16 14.61 10.86 -0.37
N ASN A 17 14.31 11.22 0.89
CA ASN A 17 13.10 12.01 1.20
C ASN A 17 13.04 13.29 0.36
N ASP A 18 14.17 14.00 0.19
CA ASP A 18 14.21 15.21 -0.63
C ASP A 18 13.89 14.90 -2.10
N LEU A 19 14.45 13.82 -2.65
CA LEU A 19 14.15 13.40 -4.03
C LEU A 19 12.66 13.07 -4.20
N PHE A 20 12.10 12.30 -3.26
CA PHE A 20 10.68 11.94 -3.31
C PHE A 20 9.77 13.16 -3.17
N SER A 21 10.10 14.12 -2.31
CA SER A 21 9.32 15.35 -2.13
C SER A 21 9.23 16.21 -3.40
N TRP A 22 10.23 16.16 -4.28
CA TRP A 22 10.25 16.94 -5.52
C TRP A 22 9.18 16.51 -6.53
N PHE A 23 8.76 15.25 -6.53
CA PHE A 23 7.76 14.76 -7.48
C PHE A 23 6.47 14.21 -6.84
N LEU A 24 6.48 13.88 -5.54
CA LEU A 24 5.28 13.42 -4.83
C LEU A 24 4.45 14.55 -4.21
N GLY A 25 4.97 15.77 -4.23
CA GLY A 25 4.34 16.91 -3.58
C GLY A 25 4.34 16.82 -2.05
N SER A 26 3.59 17.69 -1.41
CA SER A 26 3.57 17.83 0.05
C SER A 26 2.99 16.62 0.79
N LYS A 27 2.13 15.85 0.14
CA LYS A 27 1.45 14.68 0.74
C LYS A 27 2.31 13.41 0.74
N MET A 28 3.40 13.37 -0.01
CA MET A 28 4.32 12.22 -0.05
C MET A 28 3.62 10.86 -0.28
N ILE A 29 2.65 10.82 -1.19
CA ILE A 29 1.93 9.59 -1.56
C ILE A 29 2.60 8.98 -2.78
N TYR A 30 3.27 7.83 -2.58
CA TYR A 30 3.98 7.10 -3.64
C TYR A 30 3.17 5.91 -4.14
N THR A 31 1.94 6.18 -4.53
CA THR A 31 1.02 5.22 -5.16
C THR A 31 0.18 5.96 -6.20
N SER A 32 -0.61 5.27 -7.02
CA SER A 32 -1.52 5.95 -7.94
C SER A 32 -2.41 6.96 -7.20
N CYS A 33 -2.75 8.05 -7.87
CA CYS A 33 -3.74 9.02 -7.40
C CYS A 33 -5.16 8.59 -7.79
N TYR A 34 -6.13 9.49 -7.67
CA TYR A 34 -7.48 9.31 -8.21
C TYR A 34 -7.96 10.65 -8.78
N PHE A 35 -7.72 10.85 -10.08
CA PHE A 35 -8.13 12.05 -10.79
C PHE A 35 -9.62 11.98 -11.15
N LYS A 36 -10.40 12.99 -10.78
CA LYS A 36 -11.80 13.14 -11.21
C LYS A 36 -11.92 13.90 -12.52
N SER A 37 -10.91 14.74 -12.82
CA SER A 37 -10.78 15.43 -14.10
C SER A 37 -9.31 15.52 -14.51
N ILE A 38 -9.08 15.84 -15.79
CA ILE A 38 -7.72 16.00 -16.35
C ILE A 38 -7.03 17.28 -15.84
N ASP A 39 -7.79 18.24 -15.36
CA ASP A 39 -7.29 19.54 -14.91
C ASP A 39 -7.05 19.60 -13.40
N GLU A 40 -7.25 18.49 -12.68
CA GLU A 40 -7.00 18.44 -11.24
C GLU A 40 -5.51 18.53 -10.91
N SER A 41 -5.19 19.15 -9.78
CA SER A 41 -3.85 19.14 -9.22
C SER A 41 -3.49 17.74 -8.69
N LEU A 42 -2.19 17.48 -8.58
CA LEU A 42 -1.69 16.24 -7.97
C LEU A 42 -2.21 16.10 -6.52
N GLU A 43 -2.19 17.18 -5.76
CA GLU A 43 -2.62 17.22 -4.37
C GLU A 43 -4.12 16.91 -4.21
N ASP A 44 -4.96 17.42 -5.11
CA ASP A 44 -6.40 17.11 -5.13
C ASP A 44 -6.64 15.64 -5.48
N ALA A 45 -5.94 15.12 -6.49
CA ALA A 45 -6.04 13.72 -6.89
C ALA A 45 -5.55 12.75 -5.79
N GLN A 46 -4.51 13.13 -5.04
CA GLN A 46 -4.04 12.38 -3.87
C GLN A 46 -5.10 12.38 -2.76
N GLU A 47 -5.75 13.51 -2.49
CA GLU A 47 -6.82 13.61 -1.51
C GLU A 47 -8.06 12.84 -1.94
N ASN A 48 -8.44 12.92 -3.22
CA ASN A 48 -9.52 12.12 -3.77
C ASN A 48 -9.31 10.62 -3.55
N LYS A 49 -8.07 10.14 -3.68
CA LYS A 49 -7.74 8.75 -3.39
C LYS A 49 -7.96 8.38 -1.93
N ILE A 50 -7.49 9.22 -0.99
CA ILE A 50 -7.70 8.96 0.44
C ILE A 50 -9.19 8.90 0.74
N ASN A 51 -9.97 9.86 0.21
CA ASN A 51 -11.41 9.90 0.38
C ASN A 51 -12.12 8.67 -0.25
N LEU A 52 -11.65 8.21 -1.41
CA LEU A 52 -12.15 6.97 -2.03
C LEU A 52 -11.90 5.75 -1.14
N ILE A 53 -10.71 5.64 -0.56
CA ILE A 53 -10.37 4.56 0.38
C ILE A 53 -11.30 4.63 1.60
N ALA A 54 -11.43 5.80 2.21
CA ALA A 54 -12.29 6.00 3.36
C ALA A 54 -13.75 5.59 3.08
N GLN A 55 -14.27 5.97 1.92
CA GLN A 55 -15.61 5.61 1.47
C GLN A 55 -15.77 4.09 1.26
N LYS A 56 -14.83 3.46 0.53
CA LYS A 56 -14.87 2.01 0.26
C LYS A 56 -14.73 1.19 1.54
N MET A 57 -13.97 1.67 2.49
CA MET A 57 -13.79 1.05 3.81
C MET A 57 -14.94 1.36 4.77
N GLN A 58 -15.90 2.23 4.38
CA GLN A 58 -17.02 2.64 5.24
C GLN A 58 -16.56 3.09 6.63
N LEU A 59 -15.50 3.95 6.66
CA LEU A 59 -14.87 4.37 7.90
C LEU A 59 -15.86 5.08 8.82
N LYS A 60 -15.75 4.78 10.11
CA LYS A 60 -16.49 5.41 11.20
C LYS A 60 -15.49 5.93 12.24
N GLU A 61 -15.93 6.91 13.02
CA GLU A 61 -15.19 7.37 14.17
C GLU A 61 -14.86 6.18 15.11
N ASP A 62 -13.67 6.18 15.69
CA ASP A 62 -13.11 5.14 16.55
C ASP A 62 -12.87 3.77 15.90
N ASP A 63 -13.03 3.61 14.58
CA ASP A 63 -12.55 2.41 13.88
C ASP A 63 -11.06 2.17 14.19
N GLU A 64 -10.66 0.91 14.34
CA GLU A 64 -9.27 0.49 14.51
C GLU A 64 -8.69 0.07 13.17
N LEU A 65 -7.84 0.91 12.59
CA LEU A 65 -7.26 0.70 11.26
C LEU A 65 -5.77 0.36 11.35
N LEU A 66 -5.38 -0.68 10.62
CA LEU A 66 -3.99 -1.05 10.37
C LEU A 66 -3.62 -0.75 8.91
N ASP A 67 -2.60 0.09 8.68
CA ASP A 67 -2.04 0.35 7.35
C ASP A 67 -0.70 -0.38 7.17
N ILE A 68 -0.70 -1.45 6.38
CA ILE A 68 0.47 -2.31 6.17
C ILE A 68 1.27 -1.81 4.98
N GLY A 69 2.46 -1.28 5.25
CA GLY A 69 3.29 -0.60 4.25
C GLY A 69 2.94 0.89 4.13
N CYS A 70 2.75 1.56 5.25
CA CYS A 70 2.25 2.94 5.32
C CYS A 70 3.16 4.02 4.70
N GLY A 71 4.35 3.66 4.20
CA GLY A 71 5.28 4.61 3.58
C GLY A 71 5.62 5.78 4.51
N TRP A 72 5.27 6.98 4.08
CA TRP A 72 5.43 8.23 4.86
C TRP A 72 4.26 8.56 5.79
N GLY A 73 3.29 7.65 5.94
CA GLY A 73 2.22 7.73 6.93
C GLY A 73 1.11 8.73 6.63
N THR A 74 1.04 9.27 5.42
CA THR A 74 0.04 10.28 5.05
C THR A 74 -1.39 9.76 5.21
N LEU A 75 -1.66 8.51 4.78
CA LEU A 75 -2.97 7.90 4.99
C LEU A 75 -3.30 7.79 6.49
N VAL A 76 -2.34 7.31 7.29
CA VAL A 76 -2.47 7.14 8.74
C VAL A 76 -2.85 8.46 9.42
N ALA A 77 -2.07 9.52 9.18
CA ALA A 77 -2.30 10.82 9.79
C ALA A 77 -3.60 11.48 9.31
N HIS A 78 -3.89 11.39 8.00
CA HIS A 78 -5.09 11.98 7.40
C HIS A 78 -6.38 11.34 7.93
N LEU A 79 -6.43 9.99 7.97
CA LEU A 79 -7.62 9.29 8.46
C LEU A 79 -7.87 9.55 9.95
N ALA A 80 -6.82 9.61 10.76
CA ALA A 80 -6.96 9.98 12.17
C ALA A 80 -7.54 11.39 12.34
N LYS A 81 -7.02 12.36 11.55
CA LYS A 81 -7.42 13.78 11.65
C LYS A 81 -8.84 14.04 11.16
N HIS A 82 -9.18 13.49 9.98
CA HIS A 82 -10.40 13.89 9.28
C HIS A 82 -11.57 12.93 9.48
N TYR A 83 -11.30 11.69 9.91
CA TYR A 83 -12.31 10.66 10.09
C TYR A 83 -12.41 10.16 11.56
N GLY A 84 -11.53 10.63 12.46
CA GLY A 84 -11.53 10.21 13.85
C GLY A 84 -11.16 8.73 14.07
N VAL A 85 -10.47 8.12 13.13
CA VAL A 85 -10.07 6.70 13.14
C VAL A 85 -8.82 6.51 14.00
N ASN A 86 -8.76 5.44 14.78
CA ASN A 86 -7.54 5.03 15.48
C ASN A 86 -6.63 4.28 14.51
N THR A 87 -5.51 4.86 14.12
CA THR A 87 -4.67 4.33 13.05
C THR A 87 -3.32 3.82 13.55
N THR A 88 -2.92 2.66 13.03
CA THR A 88 -1.58 2.10 13.23
C THR A 88 -0.94 1.85 11.87
N GLY A 89 0.10 2.60 11.54
CA GLY A 89 0.90 2.35 10.33
C GLY A 89 2.07 1.42 10.61
N VAL A 90 2.43 0.59 9.65
CA VAL A 90 3.59 -0.28 9.70
C VAL A 90 4.49 -0.05 8.49
N THR A 91 5.75 0.25 8.72
CA THR A 91 6.76 0.39 7.67
C THR A 91 8.12 -0.12 8.16
N ILE A 92 8.97 -0.58 7.24
CA ILE A 92 10.36 -0.94 7.58
C ILE A 92 11.34 0.18 7.24
N ALA A 93 10.87 1.25 6.58
CA ALA A 93 11.67 2.42 6.22
C ALA A 93 11.72 3.41 7.39
N GLN A 94 12.89 3.57 8.00
CA GLN A 94 13.08 4.47 9.14
C GLN A 94 12.75 5.94 8.77
N ALA A 95 13.22 6.40 7.61
CA ALA A 95 12.97 7.76 7.13
C ALA A 95 11.47 8.04 6.90
N GLY A 96 10.72 7.03 6.43
CA GLY A 96 9.26 7.11 6.30
C GLY A 96 8.56 7.22 7.65
N ALA A 97 8.97 6.40 8.62
CA ALA A 97 8.40 6.42 9.98
C ALA A 97 8.66 7.74 10.71
N GLU A 98 9.85 8.33 10.54
CA GLU A 98 10.20 9.63 11.11
C GLU A 98 9.35 10.75 10.50
N TRP A 99 9.15 10.72 9.18
CA TRP A 99 8.25 11.64 8.48
C TRP A 99 6.82 11.51 8.98
N ALA A 100 6.29 10.29 9.02
CA ALA A 100 4.95 10.00 9.52
C ALA A 100 4.73 10.52 10.96
N THR A 101 5.72 10.30 11.83
CA THR A 101 5.65 10.79 13.22
C THR A 101 5.60 12.32 13.28
N ARG A 102 6.30 13.03 12.40
CA ARG A 102 6.19 14.50 12.30
C ARG A 102 4.81 14.94 11.85
N GLN A 103 4.27 14.33 10.78
CA GLN A 103 2.91 14.64 10.30
C GLN A 103 1.84 14.40 11.36
N ILE A 104 1.93 13.29 12.10
CA ILE A 104 1.01 12.97 13.20
C ILE A 104 1.01 14.06 14.25
N ARG A 105 2.19 14.57 14.63
CA ARG A 105 2.32 15.71 15.57
C ARG A 105 1.78 17.03 15.00
N GLU A 106 2.13 17.33 13.75
CA GLU A 106 1.64 18.54 13.06
C GLU A 106 0.11 18.56 12.94
N TYR A 107 -0.50 17.40 12.82
CA TYR A 107 -1.95 17.23 12.78
C TYR A 107 -2.59 17.19 14.17
N GLY A 108 -1.81 17.04 15.25
CA GLY A 108 -2.29 16.97 16.63
C GLY A 108 -3.13 15.72 16.90
N VAL A 109 -2.72 14.55 16.35
CA VAL A 109 -3.47 13.30 16.44
C VAL A 109 -2.64 12.15 17.05
N GLU A 110 -1.68 12.47 17.91
CA GLU A 110 -0.80 11.51 18.57
C GLU A 110 -1.55 10.54 19.49
N ASP A 111 -2.72 10.91 19.94
CA ASP A 111 -3.62 10.08 20.74
C ASP A 111 -4.33 9.00 19.92
N ARG A 112 -4.48 9.22 18.59
CA ARG A 112 -5.19 8.32 17.66
C ARG A 112 -4.30 7.67 16.60
N ALA A 113 -3.14 8.23 16.30
CA ALA A 113 -2.27 7.77 15.22
C ALA A 113 -0.88 7.40 15.72
N LYS A 114 -0.36 6.28 15.24
CA LYS A 114 1.01 5.85 15.51
C LYS A 114 1.59 5.09 14.33
N VAL A 115 2.93 5.07 14.23
CA VAL A 115 3.66 4.28 13.23
C VAL A 115 4.69 3.40 13.91
N TRP A 116 4.72 2.13 13.53
CA TRP A 116 5.72 1.15 13.96
C TRP A 116 6.76 0.94 12.87
N THR A 117 8.03 1.03 13.24
CA THR A 117 9.15 0.70 12.35
C THR A 117 9.50 -0.78 12.51
N ILE A 118 8.64 -1.65 11.98
CA ILE A 118 8.78 -3.10 12.04
C ILE A 118 8.51 -3.75 10.68
N ASP A 119 8.94 -4.98 10.52
CA ASP A 119 8.54 -5.81 9.39
C ASP A 119 7.07 -6.24 9.57
N TYR A 120 6.28 -6.27 8.48
CA TYR A 120 4.89 -6.70 8.53
C TYR A 120 4.71 -8.11 9.14
N ARG A 121 5.73 -8.96 9.03
CA ARG A 121 5.76 -10.31 9.61
C ARG A 121 5.84 -10.31 11.13
N ASP A 122 6.26 -9.19 11.71
CA ASP A 122 6.43 -9.01 13.16
C ASP A 122 5.25 -8.23 13.79
N ILE A 123 4.16 -7.99 13.04
CA ILE A 123 2.94 -7.37 13.57
C ILE A 123 2.37 -8.27 14.67
N PRO A 124 2.11 -7.72 15.88
CA PRO A 124 1.49 -8.47 16.97
C PRO A 124 0.13 -9.07 16.56
N THR A 125 -0.13 -10.31 16.93
CA THR A 125 -1.35 -11.05 16.58
C THR A 125 -2.38 -11.14 17.71
N ASP A 126 -2.11 -10.51 18.81
CA ASP A 126 -2.96 -10.42 20.00
C ASP A 126 -4.05 -9.34 19.88
N LYS A 127 -3.95 -8.47 18.88
CA LYS A 127 -4.93 -7.45 18.55
C LYS A 127 -5.49 -7.70 17.14
N LYS A 128 -6.80 -7.54 16.98
CA LYS A 128 -7.47 -7.48 15.68
C LYS A 128 -7.83 -6.04 15.33
N TYR A 129 -8.11 -5.83 14.05
CA TYR A 129 -8.48 -4.54 13.48
C TYR A 129 -9.78 -4.70 12.69
N ASN A 130 -10.67 -3.73 12.78
CA ASN A 130 -11.88 -3.77 11.94
C ASN A 130 -11.65 -3.19 10.54
N LYS A 131 -10.50 -2.52 10.32
CA LYS A 131 -10.08 -1.99 9.03
C LYS A 131 -8.60 -2.29 8.78
N ILE A 132 -8.29 -2.84 7.61
CA ILE A 132 -6.89 -3.03 7.18
C ILE A 132 -6.72 -2.45 5.79
N THR A 133 -5.64 -1.69 5.57
CA THR A 133 -5.21 -1.20 4.25
C THR A 133 -3.84 -1.78 3.89
N CYS A 134 -3.64 -2.04 2.61
CA CYS A 134 -2.34 -2.39 2.04
C CYS A 134 -2.28 -1.81 0.63
N LEU A 135 -1.51 -0.73 0.45
CA LEU A 135 -1.46 0.04 -0.78
C LEU A 135 -0.10 -0.13 -1.46
N GLU A 136 -0.06 -0.86 -2.58
CA GLU A 136 1.15 -1.07 -3.41
C GLU A 136 2.37 -1.54 -2.61
N MET A 137 2.13 -2.39 -1.61
CA MET A 137 3.17 -3.06 -0.82
C MET A 137 3.21 -4.57 -1.08
N ALA A 138 2.08 -5.18 -1.45
CA ALA A 138 1.98 -6.62 -1.63
C ALA A 138 2.87 -7.15 -2.77
N GLU A 139 3.26 -6.31 -3.73
CA GLU A 139 4.24 -6.58 -4.78
C GLU A 139 5.62 -6.94 -4.21
N HIS A 140 6.00 -6.31 -3.10
CA HIS A 140 7.27 -6.59 -2.41
C HIS A 140 7.24 -7.91 -1.63
N VAL A 141 6.06 -8.46 -1.36
CA VAL A 141 5.91 -9.80 -0.77
C VAL A 141 6.24 -10.88 -1.78
N GLY A 142 5.86 -10.67 -3.05
CA GLY A 142 6.06 -11.57 -4.17
C GLY A 142 5.15 -12.79 -4.16
N ILE A 143 4.97 -13.42 -5.32
CA ILE A 143 4.05 -14.56 -5.57
C ILE A 143 4.20 -15.66 -4.54
N LYS A 144 5.43 -16.03 -4.18
CA LYS A 144 5.73 -17.14 -3.29
C LYS A 144 5.11 -17.00 -1.90
N TYR A 145 5.06 -15.79 -1.38
CA TYR A 145 4.62 -15.52 -0.01
C TYR A 145 3.26 -14.82 0.06
N PHE A 146 2.70 -14.44 -1.07
CA PHE A 146 1.45 -13.69 -1.17
C PHE A 146 0.30 -14.35 -0.38
N LYS A 147 0.07 -15.67 -0.60
CA LYS A 147 -0.98 -16.40 0.13
C LYS A 147 -0.78 -16.36 1.65
N LYS A 148 0.47 -16.49 2.12
CA LYS A 148 0.78 -16.42 3.55
C LYS A 148 0.52 -15.03 4.10
N PHE A 149 0.86 -14.00 3.35
CA PHE A 149 0.60 -12.60 3.71
C PHE A 149 -0.91 -12.31 3.75
N MET A 150 -1.68 -12.73 2.76
CA MET A 150 -3.15 -12.60 2.78
C MET A 150 -3.77 -13.32 3.97
N LYS A 151 -3.25 -14.50 4.34
CA LYS A 151 -3.71 -15.22 5.55
C LYS A 151 -3.41 -14.44 6.82
N GLN A 152 -2.26 -13.79 6.91
CA GLN A 152 -1.92 -12.92 8.03
C GLN A 152 -2.88 -11.72 8.11
N CYS A 153 -3.19 -11.06 6.98
CA CYS A 153 -4.17 -9.97 6.94
C CYS A 153 -5.56 -10.45 7.40
N TYR A 154 -5.97 -11.64 6.94
CA TYR A 154 -7.24 -12.26 7.34
C TYR A 154 -7.30 -12.53 8.85
N ASP A 155 -6.22 -13.07 9.42
CA ASP A 155 -6.17 -13.39 10.85
C ASP A 155 -6.12 -12.14 11.76
N LEU A 156 -5.62 -11.01 11.24
CA LEU A 156 -5.59 -9.72 11.92
C LEU A 156 -6.90 -8.94 11.79
N LEU A 157 -7.78 -9.33 10.85
CA LEU A 157 -9.05 -8.66 10.61
C LEU A 157 -10.13 -9.21 11.55
N GLU A 158 -11.02 -8.35 12.04
CA GLU A 158 -12.26 -8.75 12.70
C GLU A 158 -13.19 -9.46 11.72
N ASP A 159 -14.17 -10.24 12.23
CA ASP A 159 -15.03 -11.09 11.39
C ASP A 159 -15.91 -10.28 10.41
N ASP A 160 -16.33 -9.07 10.79
CA ASP A 160 -17.06 -8.10 9.97
C ASP A 160 -16.17 -6.96 9.43
N GLY A 161 -14.86 -7.13 9.54
CA GLY A 161 -13.88 -6.14 9.14
C GLY A 161 -13.74 -6.01 7.62
N ILE A 162 -13.21 -4.86 7.17
CA ILE A 162 -12.97 -4.58 5.75
C ILE A 162 -11.46 -4.49 5.49
N PHE A 163 -11.01 -5.24 4.48
CA PHE A 163 -9.65 -5.17 3.94
C PHE A 163 -9.66 -4.45 2.59
N TYR A 164 -8.91 -3.37 2.48
CA TYR A 164 -8.66 -2.66 1.22
C TYR A 164 -7.26 -3.00 0.71
N LEU A 165 -7.19 -3.69 -0.40
CA LEU A 165 -5.94 -4.04 -1.08
C LEU A 165 -5.83 -3.28 -2.39
N GLN A 166 -4.75 -2.52 -2.57
CA GLN A 166 -4.35 -1.97 -3.86
C GLN A 166 -3.02 -2.61 -4.26
N ILE A 167 -2.95 -3.14 -5.47
CA ILE A 167 -1.79 -3.85 -5.98
C ILE A 167 -1.60 -3.55 -7.48
N ALA A 168 -0.36 -3.32 -7.89
CA ALA A 168 0.00 -3.27 -9.30
C ALA A 168 0.16 -4.69 -9.84
N GLY A 169 -0.50 -4.98 -10.94
CA GLY A 169 -0.44 -6.30 -11.58
C GLY A 169 -0.42 -6.22 -13.09
N LEU A 170 0.02 -7.28 -13.73
CA LEU A 170 0.02 -7.40 -15.17
C LEU A 170 -1.26 -8.10 -15.65
N ARG A 171 -1.74 -7.72 -16.84
CA ARG A 171 -2.82 -8.47 -17.50
C ARG A 171 -2.37 -9.89 -17.80
N GLU A 172 -3.25 -10.86 -17.56
CA GLU A 172 -3.06 -12.21 -18.06
C GLU A 172 -2.99 -12.18 -19.59
N ARG A 173 -1.88 -12.65 -20.15
CA ARG A 173 -1.72 -12.75 -21.60
C ARG A 173 -2.31 -14.09 -22.05
N SER A 174 -3.37 -14.06 -22.84
CA SER A 174 -4.05 -15.24 -23.36
C SER A 174 -3.26 -16.03 -24.40
N ASN A 175 -2.11 -15.51 -24.91
CA ASN A 175 -1.27 -16.15 -25.89
C ASN A 175 0.20 -16.20 -25.47
N LEU A 176 0.68 -17.38 -25.14
CA LEU A 176 2.11 -17.71 -24.98
C LEU A 176 2.97 -17.39 -26.23
N LEU A 177 2.33 -17.10 -27.37
CA LEU A 177 2.95 -16.80 -28.66
C LEU A 177 3.06 -15.31 -28.99
N GLN A 178 2.54 -14.41 -28.15
CA GLN A 178 2.87 -12.98 -28.32
C GLN A 178 4.36 -12.82 -28.00
N LYS A 179 5.17 -12.72 -29.05
CA LYS A 179 6.60 -12.42 -28.96
C LYS A 179 6.78 -11.25 -27.98
N LYS A 180 7.48 -11.50 -26.88
CA LYS A 180 7.99 -10.40 -26.05
C LYS A 180 8.77 -9.49 -26.97
N ASN A 181 8.31 -8.27 -27.18
CA ASN A 181 9.06 -7.29 -27.92
C ASN A 181 10.38 -7.04 -27.16
N ARG A 182 11.47 -6.79 -27.87
CA ARG A 182 12.75 -6.44 -27.26
C ARG A 182 12.61 -5.24 -26.31
N GLU A 183 11.72 -4.32 -26.65
CA GLU A 183 11.40 -3.14 -25.82
C GLU A 183 10.76 -3.54 -24.49
N ASP A 184 9.80 -4.47 -24.47
CA ASP A 184 9.18 -5.00 -23.23
C ASP A 184 10.21 -5.64 -22.32
N LEU A 185 11.19 -6.34 -22.89
CA LEU A 185 12.26 -6.97 -22.12
C LEU A 185 13.21 -5.92 -21.51
N VAL A 186 13.64 -4.94 -22.31
CA VAL A 186 14.52 -3.85 -21.85
C VAL A 186 13.81 -3.05 -20.77
N TRP A 187 12.53 -2.72 -20.99
CA TRP A 187 11.72 -2.01 -20.00
C TRP A 187 11.58 -2.81 -18.69
N GLY A 188 11.27 -4.09 -18.78
CA GLY A 188 11.14 -4.95 -17.61
C GLY A 188 12.45 -5.09 -16.83
N LEU A 189 13.58 -5.22 -17.50
CA LEU A 189 14.91 -5.24 -16.85
C LEU A 189 15.22 -3.91 -16.19
N PHE A 190 14.96 -2.79 -16.86
CA PHE A 190 15.16 -1.45 -16.29
C PHE A 190 14.31 -1.24 -15.04
N MET A 191 13.02 -1.57 -15.10
CA MET A 191 12.12 -1.43 -13.95
C MET A 191 12.57 -2.28 -12.77
N ASN A 192 12.98 -3.53 -13.01
CA ASN A 192 13.46 -4.41 -11.95
C ASN A 192 14.81 -3.99 -11.35
N GLU A 193 15.70 -3.43 -12.16
CA GLU A 193 17.04 -3.02 -11.71
C GLU A 193 17.01 -1.68 -10.97
N TYR A 194 16.28 -0.68 -11.51
CA TYR A 194 16.42 0.71 -11.10
C TYR A 194 15.20 1.30 -10.37
N ILE A 195 13.99 0.79 -10.62
CA ILE A 195 12.75 1.39 -10.10
C ILE A 195 12.12 0.53 -9.01
N PHE A 196 11.78 -0.72 -9.31
CA PHE A 196 11.10 -1.64 -8.38
C PHE A 196 11.96 -2.86 -8.05
N SER A 197 13.19 -2.60 -7.60
CA SER A 197 14.12 -3.69 -7.27
C SER A 197 13.50 -4.64 -6.24
N GLY A 198 13.34 -5.90 -6.66
CA GLY A 198 12.79 -6.95 -5.82
C GLY A 198 11.26 -6.96 -5.66
N ALA A 199 10.53 -6.06 -6.32
CA ALA A 199 9.06 -6.15 -6.41
C ALA A 199 8.63 -7.10 -7.53
N ASP A 200 7.49 -7.77 -7.35
CA ASP A 200 6.92 -8.70 -8.31
C ASP A 200 5.47 -8.28 -8.63
N ALA A 201 5.33 -7.49 -9.68
CA ALA A 201 4.04 -7.04 -10.20
C ALA A 201 3.48 -7.97 -11.29
N SER A 202 3.93 -9.21 -11.37
CA SER A 202 3.53 -10.15 -12.43
C SER A 202 2.20 -10.86 -12.15
N MET A 203 1.58 -10.62 -11.02
CA MET A 203 0.33 -11.25 -10.61
C MET A 203 -0.85 -10.69 -11.43
N PRO A 204 -1.60 -11.53 -12.17
CA PRO A 204 -2.80 -11.09 -12.84
C PRO A 204 -4.00 -11.06 -11.87
N LEU A 205 -4.97 -10.18 -12.14
CA LEU A 205 -6.12 -9.93 -11.28
C LEU A 205 -6.87 -11.20 -10.86
N ASN A 206 -7.12 -12.12 -11.79
CA ASN A 206 -7.80 -13.38 -11.50
C ASN A 206 -7.01 -14.26 -10.51
N TRP A 207 -5.69 -14.19 -10.58
CA TRP A 207 -4.82 -14.92 -9.66
C TRP A 207 -4.91 -14.35 -8.24
N ASP A 208 -4.92 -13.03 -8.09
CA ASP A 208 -5.06 -12.36 -6.79
C ASP A 208 -6.41 -12.67 -6.15
N LEU A 209 -7.51 -12.52 -6.90
CA LEU A 209 -8.85 -12.81 -6.42
C LEU A 209 -9.00 -14.24 -5.91
N GLN A 210 -8.50 -15.23 -6.68
CA GLN A 210 -8.53 -16.62 -6.24
C GLN A 210 -7.76 -16.87 -4.93
N ARG A 211 -6.69 -16.12 -4.63
CA ARG A 211 -5.94 -16.27 -3.39
C ARG A 211 -6.64 -15.63 -2.21
N LEU A 212 -7.28 -14.48 -2.43
CA LEU A 212 -8.11 -13.83 -1.42
C LEU A 212 -9.27 -14.74 -1.00
N GLU A 213 -10.05 -15.24 -1.95
CA GLU A 213 -11.17 -16.16 -1.67
C GLU A 213 -10.71 -17.46 -1.00
N LYS A 214 -9.59 -18.06 -1.46
CA LYS A 214 -9.03 -19.28 -0.84
C LYS A 214 -8.52 -19.10 0.59
N VAL A 215 -8.26 -17.86 1.00
CA VAL A 215 -7.89 -17.52 2.38
C VAL A 215 -9.12 -17.32 3.24
N GLY A 216 -10.25 -16.95 2.65
CA GLY A 216 -11.54 -16.76 3.31
C GLY A 216 -12.16 -15.38 3.13
N PHE A 217 -11.52 -14.46 2.39
CA PHE A 217 -12.12 -13.17 2.09
C PHE A 217 -13.31 -13.31 1.14
N GLU A 218 -14.37 -12.55 1.38
CA GLU A 218 -15.43 -12.28 0.43
C GLU A 218 -15.07 -10.99 -0.34
N VAL A 219 -15.01 -11.07 -1.67
CA VAL A 219 -14.63 -9.93 -2.51
C VAL A 219 -15.87 -9.10 -2.85
N HIS A 220 -15.99 -7.91 -2.29
CA HIS A 220 -17.15 -7.04 -2.47
C HIS A 220 -17.02 -6.12 -3.69
N SER A 221 -15.82 -5.63 -4.01
CA SER A 221 -15.61 -4.77 -5.17
C SER A 221 -14.21 -4.93 -5.74
N VAL A 222 -14.11 -4.74 -7.06
CA VAL A 222 -12.84 -4.71 -7.79
C VAL A 222 -12.89 -3.54 -8.77
N GLU A 223 -11.86 -2.72 -8.77
CA GLU A 223 -11.75 -1.55 -9.64
C GLU A 223 -10.34 -1.44 -10.22
N ASN A 224 -10.27 -1.16 -11.52
CA ASN A 224 -9.00 -0.87 -12.17
C ASN A 224 -8.76 0.63 -12.19
N ILE A 225 -7.80 1.08 -11.41
CA ILE A 225 -7.40 2.49 -11.29
C ILE A 225 -6.10 2.80 -12.03
N GLY A 226 -5.67 1.93 -12.95
CA GLY A 226 -4.42 2.09 -13.69
C GLY A 226 -4.33 3.35 -14.56
N ASN A 227 -5.47 3.96 -14.91
CA ASN A 227 -5.49 5.23 -15.64
C ASN A 227 -5.17 6.46 -14.78
N HIS A 228 -4.99 6.29 -13.47
CA HIS A 228 -4.70 7.36 -12.52
C HIS A 228 -3.22 7.41 -12.09
N TYR A 229 -2.37 6.64 -12.76
CA TYR A 229 -0.91 6.70 -12.62
C TYR A 229 -0.32 7.87 -13.38
#